data_cb515d5157f75ffc038830eccf7646f9
#
_entry.id   cb515d5157f75ffc038830eccf7646f9
#
_cell.length_a   1.000
_cell.length_b   1.000
_cell.length_c   1.000
_cell.angle_alpha   90.00
_cell.angle_beta   90.00
_cell.angle_gamma   90.00
#
_symmetry.space_group_name_H-M   'P 1'
#
loop_
_entity.id
_entity.type
_entity.pdbx_description
1 polymer ?
#
loop_
_entity_poly.entity_id
_entity_poly.type
_entity_poly.pdbx_seq_one_letter_code
_entity_poly.pdbx_strand_id
1 'polypeptide(L)'
;GVEAETMTPMVAFVHCQGDCDKTSQDYKYSGVEDCRMLPFVPNGGPKSCNSGCLGYGTCVKACPFDAIHIVNGVAKVDKQKCKACGKCVAICPKHLISLIPADAREVVACSSTDKGPVTMKACTTGCIGCSLCVKACPADAVRVENFHAVIDHEKCVACGACMEKCPKKAIIINE
;
A
#
# COMPACT_ATOMS: atom_id res chain seq x y z
N GLY A 1 -35.13 1.29 -20.95
CA GLY A 1 -33.78 0.81 -21.04
C GLY A 1 -33.00 1.27 -19.83
N VAL A 2 -32.59 0.35 -18.93
CA VAL A 2 -31.70 0.66 -17.84
C VAL A 2 -30.31 0.72 -18.48
N GLU A 3 -29.68 1.89 -18.55
CA GLU A 3 -28.29 2.02 -18.92
C GLU A 3 -27.48 1.26 -17.85
N ALA A 4 -26.83 0.18 -18.25
CA ALA A 4 -25.87 -0.50 -17.39
C ALA A 4 -24.70 0.48 -17.20
N GLU A 5 -24.56 1.04 -16.01
CA GLU A 5 -23.34 1.74 -15.61
C GLU A 5 -22.17 0.76 -15.80
N THR A 6 -21.27 1.09 -16.71
CA THR A 6 -20.04 0.34 -16.94
C THR A 6 -19.19 0.51 -15.69
N MET A 7 -19.32 -0.42 -14.75
CA MET A 7 -18.50 -0.42 -13.53
C MET A 7 -17.04 -0.55 -13.93
N THR A 8 -16.23 0.43 -13.57
CA THR A 8 -14.78 0.39 -13.76
C THR A 8 -14.22 -0.87 -13.09
N PRO A 9 -13.46 -1.72 -13.82
CA PRO A 9 -12.84 -2.90 -13.23
C PRO A 9 -11.94 -2.48 -12.05
N MET A 10 -12.06 -3.19 -10.94
CA MET A 10 -11.28 -2.93 -9.74
C MET A 10 -10.22 -4.02 -9.53
N VAL A 11 -9.16 -3.70 -8.82
CA VAL A 11 -8.11 -4.63 -8.41
C VAL A 11 -7.66 -4.29 -6.99
N ALA A 12 -7.28 -5.32 -6.23
CA ALA A 12 -6.67 -5.09 -4.92
C ALA A 12 -5.24 -4.56 -5.09
N PHE A 13 -4.88 -3.57 -4.26
CA PHE A 13 -3.53 -3.03 -4.19
C PHE A 13 -3.04 -2.99 -2.75
N VAL A 14 -1.75 -3.32 -2.54
CA VAL A 14 -1.10 -3.29 -1.22
C VAL A 14 -0.32 -1.99 -1.07
N HIS A 15 -0.77 -1.09 -0.21
CA HIS A 15 -0.15 0.21 0.04
C HIS A 15 1.09 0.08 0.94
N CYS A 16 2.03 -0.76 0.53
CA CYS A 16 3.33 -0.93 1.18
C CYS A 16 4.36 -1.45 0.18
N GLN A 17 5.53 -0.83 0.15
CA GLN A 17 6.72 -1.31 -0.55
C GLN A 17 7.94 -1.45 0.38
N GLY A 18 7.70 -1.36 1.70
CA GLY A 18 8.72 -1.55 2.74
C GLY A 18 9.06 -3.04 2.90
N ASP A 19 9.79 -3.58 1.95
CA ASP A 19 10.33 -4.94 1.95
C ASP A 19 11.51 -5.10 2.91
N CYS A 20 12.13 -6.28 2.95
CA CYS A 20 13.25 -6.56 3.84
C CYS A 20 14.51 -5.71 3.59
N ASP A 21 14.64 -5.13 2.39
CA ASP A 21 15.77 -4.26 2.03
C ASP A 21 15.52 -2.79 2.38
N LYS A 22 14.27 -2.40 2.57
CA LYS A 22 13.84 -1.01 2.77
C LYS A 22 13.43 -0.68 4.18
N THR A 23 13.16 -1.69 5.01
CA THR A 23 12.79 -1.52 6.42
C THR A 23 13.52 -2.53 7.30
N SER A 24 13.92 -2.10 8.50
CA SER A 24 14.54 -2.97 9.49
C SER A 24 13.52 -3.69 10.36
N GLN A 25 14.03 -4.65 11.14
CA GLN A 25 13.27 -5.29 12.21
C GLN A 25 13.87 -4.86 13.56
N ASP A 26 13.01 -4.51 14.50
CA ASP A 26 13.41 -4.07 15.84
C ASP A 26 13.73 -5.26 16.76
N TYR A 27 13.13 -6.41 16.47
CA TYR A 27 13.36 -7.66 17.20
C TYR A 27 13.06 -8.89 16.33
N LYS A 28 13.55 -10.06 16.76
CA LYS A 28 13.25 -11.34 16.12
C LYS A 28 11.93 -11.88 16.68
N TYR A 29 10.93 -12.05 15.84
CA TYR A 29 9.67 -12.68 16.22
C TYR A 29 9.75 -14.20 16.10
N SER A 30 9.33 -14.92 17.16
CA SER A 30 9.31 -16.37 17.23
C SER A 30 7.93 -16.84 17.71
N GLY A 31 6.88 -16.51 16.99
CA GLY A 31 5.50 -16.87 17.31
C GLY A 31 4.74 -17.40 16.10
N VAL A 32 3.43 -17.41 16.19
CA VAL A 32 2.55 -17.86 15.11
C VAL A 32 2.67 -16.90 13.91
N GLU A 33 3.02 -17.43 12.75
CA GLU A 33 3.11 -16.67 11.49
C GLU A 33 1.71 -16.37 10.90
N ASP A 34 0.97 -15.52 11.59
CA ASP A 34 -0.33 -15.01 11.18
C ASP A 34 -0.38 -13.51 11.51
N CYS A 35 -0.63 -12.66 10.50
CA CYS A 35 -0.69 -11.23 10.69
C CYS A 35 -1.71 -10.78 11.74
N ARG A 36 -2.78 -11.55 11.96
CA ARG A 36 -3.84 -11.25 12.95
C ARG A 36 -3.37 -11.38 14.39
N MET A 37 -2.29 -12.13 14.63
CA MET A 37 -1.74 -12.31 15.98
C MET A 37 -0.78 -11.19 16.38
N LEU A 38 -0.26 -10.44 15.42
CA LEU A 38 0.76 -9.42 15.64
C LEU A 38 0.28 -8.12 16.29
N PRO A 39 -0.99 -7.71 16.22
CA PRO A 39 -1.49 -6.60 17.05
C PRO A 39 -1.29 -6.79 18.57
N PHE A 40 -1.12 -8.03 19.02
CA PHE A 40 -0.92 -8.38 20.44
C PHE A 40 0.54 -8.42 20.89
N VAL A 41 1.50 -8.19 19.97
CA VAL A 41 2.94 -8.12 20.31
C VAL A 41 3.45 -6.68 20.26
N PRO A 42 4.63 -6.39 20.87
CA PRO A 42 5.17 -5.03 20.89
C PRO A 42 5.21 -4.40 19.48
N ASN A 43 4.81 -3.13 19.39
CA ASN A 43 4.74 -2.33 18.17
C ASN A 43 3.85 -2.94 17.06
N GLY A 44 2.99 -3.92 17.39
CA GLY A 44 2.15 -4.59 16.41
C GLY A 44 2.92 -5.35 15.35
N GLY A 45 4.12 -5.85 15.71
CA GLY A 45 4.98 -6.65 14.84
C GLY A 45 6.46 -6.26 14.91
N PRO A 46 7.35 -7.11 14.37
CA PRO A 46 8.80 -6.91 14.47
C PRO A 46 9.37 -5.82 13.58
N LYS A 47 8.64 -5.35 12.54
CA LYS A 47 9.11 -4.29 11.63
C LYS A 47 9.15 -2.94 12.33
N SER A 48 10.21 -2.17 12.10
CA SER A 48 10.37 -0.79 12.58
C SER A 48 9.27 0.15 12.05
N CYS A 49 8.67 -0.17 10.91
CA CYS A 49 7.51 0.55 10.38
C CYS A 49 6.21 -0.03 10.93
N ASN A 50 5.57 0.69 11.85
CA ASN A 50 4.30 0.25 12.48
C ASN A 50 3.14 0.11 11.49
N SER A 51 3.18 0.85 10.39
CA SER A 51 2.17 0.80 9.33
C SER A 51 2.55 -0.16 8.20
N GLY A 52 3.67 -0.88 8.31
CA GLY A 52 4.18 -1.74 7.24
C GLY A 52 3.51 -3.11 7.13
N CYS A 53 3.62 -3.72 5.95
CA CYS A 53 3.19 -5.11 5.74
C CYS A 53 4.06 -6.06 6.59
N LEU A 54 3.41 -6.96 7.31
CA LEU A 54 4.06 -7.91 8.21
C LEU A 54 4.68 -9.12 7.49
N GLY A 55 4.19 -9.44 6.29
CA GLY A 55 4.79 -10.47 5.43
C GLY A 55 4.41 -11.91 5.74
N TYR A 56 3.52 -12.19 6.71
CA TYR A 56 3.15 -13.56 7.10
C TYR A 56 2.03 -14.19 6.26
N GLY A 57 1.58 -13.53 5.19
CA GLY A 57 0.74 -14.13 4.16
C GLY A 57 -0.70 -14.45 4.56
N THR A 58 -1.27 -13.83 5.61
CA THR A 58 -2.69 -14.05 5.97
C THR A 58 -3.63 -13.66 4.81
N CYS A 59 -3.32 -12.60 4.06
CA CYS A 59 -4.04 -12.22 2.86
C CYS A 59 -3.86 -13.22 1.69
N VAL A 60 -2.70 -13.86 1.61
CA VAL A 60 -2.42 -14.94 0.62
C VAL A 60 -3.34 -16.12 0.88
N LYS A 61 -3.39 -16.59 2.13
CA LYS A 61 -4.27 -17.71 2.55
C LYS A 61 -5.77 -17.40 2.33
N ALA A 62 -6.16 -16.13 2.43
CA ALA A 62 -7.54 -15.69 2.22
C ALA A 62 -7.93 -15.54 0.75
N CYS A 63 -6.97 -15.48 -0.17
CA CYS A 63 -7.22 -15.28 -1.59
C CYS A 63 -7.57 -16.59 -2.30
N PRO A 64 -8.82 -16.77 -2.80
CA PRO A 64 -9.22 -18.00 -3.48
C PRO A 64 -8.73 -18.07 -4.93
N PHE A 65 -8.13 -17.00 -5.46
CA PHE A 65 -7.73 -16.88 -6.85
C PHE A 65 -6.22 -16.97 -7.04
N ASP A 66 -5.47 -17.27 -6.00
CA ASP A 66 -3.99 -17.28 -6.03
C ASP A 66 -3.40 -15.98 -6.64
N ALA A 67 -4.03 -14.86 -6.31
CA ALA A 67 -3.66 -13.55 -6.86
C ALA A 67 -2.72 -12.75 -5.94
N ILE A 68 -2.35 -13.28 -4.78
CA ILE A 68 -1.51 -12.55 -3.81
C ILE A 68 -0.36 -13.45 -3.37
N HIS A 69 0.86 -12.91 -3.41
CA HIS A 69 2.07 -13.61 -3.00
C HIS A 69 2.92 -12.72 -2.10
N ILE A 70 3.71 -13.33 -1.21
CA ILE A 70 4.71 -12.60 -0.44
C ILE A 70 6.02 -12.57 -1.23
N VAL A 71 6.47 -11.36 -1.54
CA VAL A 71 7.73 -11.10 -2.24
C VAL A 71 8.60 -10.24 -1.33
N ASN A 72 9.76 -10.74 -0.95
CA ASN A 72 10.72 -10.05 -0.08
C ASN A 72 10.05 -9.45 1.19
N GLY A 73 9.15 -10.21 1.84
CA GLY A 73 8.48 -9.81 3.08
C GLY A 73 7.34 -8.80 2.93
N VAL A 74 6.84 -8.57 1.71
CA VAL A 74 5.66 -7.73 1.42
C VAL A 74 4.70 -8.45 0.50
N ALA A 75 3.40 -8.33 0.76
CA ALA A 75 2.38 -8.86 -0.13
C ALA A 75 2.35 -8.08 -1.46
N LYS A 76 2.25 -8.81 -2.56
CA LYS A 76 2.07 -8.29 -3.92
C LYS A 76 0.86 -8.93 -4.56
N VAL A 77 0.11 -8.16 -5.34
CA VAL A 77 -1.09 -8.62 -6.04
C VAL A 77 -0.80 -8.80 -7.52
N ASP A 78 -1.17 -9.95 -8.06
CA ASP A 78 -1.23 -10.20 -9.49
C ASP A 78 -2.58 -9.68 -10.01
N LYS A 79 -2.55 -8.61 -10.77
CA LYS A 79 -3.74 -7.96 -11.32
C LYS A 79 -4.54 -8.86 -12.25
N GLN A 80 -3.87 -9.72 -13.02
CA GLN A 80 -4.53 -10.58 -14.00
C GLN A 80 -5.38 -11.66 -13.32
N LYS A 81 -4.93 -12.13 -12.15
CA LYS A 81 -5.64 -13.13 -11.35
C LYS A 81 -6.66 -12.51 -10.39
N CYS A 82 -6.48 -11.24 -10.01
CA CYS A 82 -7.33 -10.58 -9.03
C CYS A 82 -8.76 -10.40 -9.55
N LYS A 83 -9.75 -10.78 -8.74
CA LYS A 83 -11.18 -10.63 -9.03
C LYS A 83 -11.87 -9.59 -8.13
N ALA A 84 -11.11 -8.72 -7.48
CA ALA A 84 -11.61 -7.65 -6.61
C ALA A 84 -12.62 -8.11 -5.53
N CYS A 85 -12.52 -9.35 -5.06
CA CYS A 85 -13.50 -9.93 -4.12
C CYS A 85 -13.44 -9.34 -2.70
N GLY A 86 -12.44 -8.51 -2.36
CA GLY A 86 -12.31 -7.82 -1.09
C GLY A 86 -11.85 -8.67 0.10
N LYS A 87 -11.69 -10.00 -0.01
CA LYS A 87 -11.29 -10.85 1.11
C LYS A 87 -9.95 -10.46 1.73
N CYS A 88 -8.97 -10.11 0.91
CA CYS A 88 -7.66 -9.64 1.36
C CYS A 88 -7.74 -8.28 2.07
N VAL A 89 -8.64 -7.40 1.64
CA VAL A 89 -8.91 -6.11 2.29
C VAL A 89 -9.43 -6.32 3.69
N ALA A 90 -10.46 -7.18 3.84
CA ALA A 90 -11.11 -7.45 5.12
C ALA A 90 -10.19 -8.14 6.14
N ILE A 91 -9.27 -9.01 5.68
CA ILE A 91 -8.44 -9.82 6.57
C ILE A 91 -7.17 -9.11 7.04
N CYS A 92 -6.75 -8.02 6.39
CA CYS A 92 -5.49 -7.34 6.70
C CYS A 92 -5.60 -6.54 8.01
N PRO A 93 -4.91 -6.91 9.10
CA PRO A 93 -5.01 -6.22 10.39
C PRO A 93 -4.39 -4.83 10.39
N LYS A 94 -3.54 -4.53 9.39
CA LYS A 94 -2.92 -3.21 9.19
C LYS A 94 -3.69 -2.35 8.18
N HIS A 95 -4.78 -2.86 7.59
CA HIS A 95 -5.60 -2.16 6.60
C HIS A 95 -4.81 -1.60 5.41
N LEU A 96 -3.81 -2.37 4.95
CA LEU A 96 -2.89 -1.96 3.88
C LEU A 96 -3.41 -2.22 2.48
N ILE A 97 -4.52 -2.92 2.35
CA ILE A 97 -5.04 -3.36 1.06
C ILE A 97 -6.35 -2.64 0.80
N SER A 98 -6.44 -2.00 -0.36
CA SER A 98 -7.68 -1.41 -0.85
C SER A 98 -7.98 -1.88 -2.27
N LEU A 99 -9.22 -1.70 -2.70
CA LEU A 99 -9.59 -1.85 -4.11
C LEU A 99 -9.36 -0.50 -4.80
N ILE A 100 -8.68 -0.52 -5.92
CA ILE A 100 -8.41 0.64 -6.76
C ILE A 100 -8.88 0.33 -8.19
N PRO A 101 -9.12 1.34 -9.05
CA PRO A 101 -9.37 1.10 -10.46
C PRO A 101 -8.21 0.31 -11.09
N ALA A 102 -8.52 -0.69 -11.90
CA ALA A 102 -7.51 -1.55 -12.53
C ALA A 102 -6.60 -0.78 -13.52
N ASP A 103 -7.12 0.31 -14.07
CA ASP A 103 -6.42 1.24 -14.96
C ASP A 103 -5.68 2.36 -14.21
N ALA A 104 -5.81 2.44 -12.89
CA ALA A 104 -5.04 3.39 -12.07
C ALA A 104 -3.54 3.14 -12.27
N ARG A 105 -2.84 4.13 -12.80
CA ARG A 105 -1.44 4.01 -13.19
C ARG A 105 -0.50 4.37 -12.04
N GLU A 106 -0.65 5.55 -11.45
CA GLU A 106 0.15 5.97 -10.31
C GLU A 106 -0.59 5.66 -9.01
N VAL A 107 0.10 4.97 -8.09
CA VAL A 107 -0.47 4.59 -6.79
C VAL A 107 0.53 4.88 -5.67
N VAL A 108 0.02 5.33 -4.54
CA VAL A 108 0.83 5.53 -3.32
C VAL A 108 1.05 4.19 -2.64
N ALA A 109 2.29 3.71 -2.61
CA ALA A 109 2.68 2.45 -1.99
C ALA A 109 3.20 2.65 -0.56
N CYS A 110 2.49 3.45 0.23
CA CYS A 110 2.77 3.70 1.63
C CYS A 110 1.49 4.09 2.36
N SER A 111 1.31 3.57 3.58
CA SER A 111 0.19 3.90 4.47
C SER A 111 0.66 4.40 5.84
N SER A 112 1.92 4.88 5.94
CA SER A 112 2.44 5.39 7.21
C SER A 112 1.71 6.66 7.61
N THR A 113 1.20 6.68 8.84
CA THR A 113 0.59 7.85 9.48
C THR A 113 1.56 8.54 10.45
N ASP A 114 2.82 8.11 10.47
CA ASP A 114 3.85 8.70 11.29
C ASP A 114 4.39 9.99 10.67
N LYS A 115 4.89 10.89 11.54
CA LYS A 115 5.59 12.09 11.08
C LYS A 115 6.82 11.74 10.24
N GLY A 116 7.16 12.58 9.26
CA GLY A 116 8.24 12.35 8.31
C GLY A 116 9.55 11.85 8.91
N PRO A 117 10.10 12.45 9.99
CA PRO A 117 11.33 11.97 10.62
C PRO A 117 11.25 10.54 11.18
N VAL A 118 10.10 10.13 11.70
CA VAL A 118 9.87 8.76 12.19
C VAL A 118 9.82 7.79 11.00
N THR A 119 9.03 8.13 9.98
CA THR A 119 8.93 7.32 8.76
C THR A 119 10.29 7.15 8.07
N MET A 120 11.13 8.21 8.01
CA MET A 120 12.45 8.13 7.39
C MET A 120 13.41 7.16 8.11
N LYS A 121 13.29 7.03 9.44
CA LYS A 121 14.08 6.07 10.21
C LYS A 121 13.59 4.63 10.00
N ALA A 122 12.28 4.45 9.85
CA ALA A 122 11.66 3.14 9.77
C ALA A 122 11.69 2.55 8.35
N CYS A 123 11.65 3.38 7.30
CA CYS A 123 11.56 2.92 5.92
C CYS A 123 12.23 3.89 4.94
N THR A 124 13.07 3.36 4.05
CA THR A 124 13.77 4.17 3.05
C THR A 124 12.86 4.75 1.98
N THR A 125 11.73 4.10 1.69
CA THR A 125 10.74 4.47 0.68
C THR A 125 9.41 4.94 1.25
N GLY A 126 9.34 5.16 2.58
CA GLY A 126 8.13 5.63 3.25
C GLY A 126 7.76 7.05 2.87
N CYS A 127 6.49 7.34 2.70
CA CYS A 127 5.98 8.68 2.46
C CYS A 127 6.19 9.55 3.71
N ILE A 128 6.74 10.74 3.55
CA ILE A 128 7.05 11.68 4.63
C ILE A 128 6.08 12.89 4.70
N GLY A 129 5.03 12.87 3.88
CA GLY A 129 4.03 13.94 3.85
C GLY A 129 4.55 15.30 3.38
N CYS A 130 5.61 15.34 2.56
CA CYS A 130 6.29 16.59 2.17
C CYS A 130 5.50 17.46 1.17
N SER A 131 4.37 17.00 0.67
CA SER A 131 3.48 17.70 -0.28
C SER A 131 4.11 18.10 -1.63
N LEU A 132 5.29 17.59 -1.99
CA LEU A 132 5.89 17.89 -3.30
C LEU A 132 5.06 17.31 -4.45
N CYS A 133 4.48 16.12 -4.26
CA CYS A 133 3.57 15.50 -5.23
C CYS A 133 2.27 16.29 -5.41
N VAL A 134 1.76 16.93 -4.36
CA VAL A 134 0.58 17.81 -4.43
C VAL A 134 0.88 19.01 -5.32
N LYS A 135 2.01 19.69 -5.07
CA LYS A 135 2.42 20.86 -5.84
C LYS A 135 2.73 20.54 -7.32
N ALA A 136 3.11 19.30 -7.60
CA ALA A 136 3.45 18.85 -8.94
C ALA A 136 2.25 18.37 -9.75
N CYS A 137 1.10 18.12 -9.10
CA CYS A 137 -0.08 17.54 -9.74
C CYS A 137 -0.87 18.61 -10.51
N PRO A 138 -0.93 18.55 -11.86
CA PRO A 138 -1.67 19.54 -12.64
C PRO A 138 -3.20 19.36 -12.57
N ALA A 139 -3.65 18.17 -12.18
CA ALA A 139 -5.08 17.81 -12.07
C ALA A 139 -5.64 17.94 -10.66
N ASP A 140 -4.84 18.44 -9.71
CA ASP A 140 -5.22 18.53 -8.27
C ASP A 140 -5.78 17.21 -7.70
N ALA A 141 -5.24 16.10 -8.20
CA ALA A 141 -5.64 14.74 -7.83
C ALA A 141 -4.90 14.19 -6.61
N VAL A 142 -3.88 14.89 -6.11
CA VAL A 142 -3.05 14.42 -5.00
C VAL A 142 -3.26 15.32 -3.78
N ARG A 143 -3.50 14.70 -2.63
CA ARG A 143 -3.57 15.40 -1.35
C ARG A 143 -2.72 14.67 -0.31
N VAL A 144 -2.41 15.31 0.80
CA VAL A 144 -1.75 14.70 1.95
C VAL A 144 -2.76 14.61 3.09
N GLU A 145 -2.97 13.40 3.58
CA GLU A 145 -3.82 13.09 4.73
C GLU A 145 -3.01 12.25 5.72
N ASN A 146 -3.12 12.55 7.01
CA ASN A 146 -2.44 11.78 8.06
C ASN A 146 -0.95 11.49 7.74
N PHE A 147 -0.22 12.50 7.29
CA PHE A 147 1.21 12.46 6.94
C PHE A 147 1.60 11.59 5.74
N HIS A 148 0.66 11.09 4.94
CA HIS A 148 0.99 10.41 3.67
C HIS A 148 0.15 10.96 2.50
N ALA A 149 0.67 10.76 1.29
CA ALA A 149 -0.02 11.16 0.08
C ALA A 149 -1.18 10.21 -0.24
N VAL A 150 -2.27 10.76 -0.76
CA VAL A 150 -3.42 10.01 -1.28
C VAL A 150 -3.72 10.54 -2.68
N ILE A 151 -3.96 9.64 -3.63
CA ILE A 151 -4.32 9.97 -5.00
C ILE A 151 -5.82 9.70 -5.20
N ASP A 152 -6.51 10.71 -5.70
CA ASP A 152 -7.87 10.59 -6.20
C ASP A 152 -7.82 10.08 -7.64
N HIS A 153 -8.13 8.81 -7.84
CA HIS A 153 -8.03 8.15 -9.14
C HIS A 153 -9.09 8.63 -10.14
N GLU A 154 -10.18 9.25 -9.70
CA GLU A 154 -11.19 9.84 -10.58
C GLU A 154 -10.67 11.13 -11.24
N LYS A 155 -9.82 11.88 -10.54
CA LYS A 155 -9.21 13.11 -11.03
C LYS A 155 -7.84 12.90 -11.69
N CYS A 156 -7.21 11.77 -11.44
CA CYS A 156 -5.85 11.49 -11.91
C CYS A 156 -5.81 11.32 -13.43
N VAL A 157 -4.97 12.11 -14.09
CA VAL A 157 -4.75 12.06 -15.54
C VAL A 157 -3.54 11.21 -15.94
N ALA A 158 -2.99 10.44 -15.01
CA ALA A 158 -1.88 9.51 -15.24
C ALA A 158 -0.63 10.15 -15.90
N CYS A 159 -0.29 11.37 -15.50
CA CYS A 159 0.82 12.13 -16.10
C CYS A 159 2.21 11.82 -15.51
N GLY A 160 2.30 11.09 -14.39
CA GLY A 160 3.56 10.71 -13.74
C GLY A 160 4.26 11.80 -12.93
N ALA A 161 3.84 13.06 -12.99
CA ALA A 161 4.54 14.18 -12.36
C ALA A 161 4.73 14.02 -10.83
N CYS A 162 3.75 13.45 -10.14
CA CYS A 162 3.81 13.18 -8.70
C CYS A 162 4.86 12.13 -8.35
N MET A 163 5.04 11.13 -9.20
CA MET A 163 6.04 10.06 -9.03
C MET A 163 7.46 10.61 -9.22
N GLU A 164 7.69 11.41 -10.28
CA GLU A 164 9.00 12.02 -10.56
C GLU A 164 9.47 12.96 -9.44
N LYS A 165 8.54 13.71 -8.86
CA LYS A 165 8.84 14.67 -7.78
C LYS A 165 8.92 14.03 -6.40
N CYS A 166 8.61 12.75 -6.25
CA CYS A 166 8.65 12.09 -4.96
C CYS A 166 10.09 11.72 -4.54
N PRO A 167 10.68 12.38 -3.52
CA PRO A 167 12.06 12.12 -3.12
C PRO A 167 12.24 10.74 -2.47
N LYS A 168 11.14 10.17 -1.97
CA LYS A 168 11.11 8.86 -1.32
C LYS A 168 10.65 7.73 -2.25
N LYS A 169 10.30 8.05 -3.48
CA LYS A 169 9.73 7.09 -4.45
C LYS A 169 8.56 6.29 -3.86
N ALA A 170 7.75 6.95 -3.02
CA ALA A 170 6.58 6.36 -2.36
C ALA A 170 5.39 6.20 -3.32
N ILE A 171 5.42 6.83 -4.49
CA ILE A 171 4.43 6.70 -5.55
C ILE A 171 5.06 5.84 -6.65
N ILE A 172 4.37 4.81 -7.07
CA ILE A 172 4.86 3.81 -8.03
C ILE A 172 3.85 3.58 -9.15
N ILE A 173 4.31 2.98 -10.24
CA ILE A 173 3.42 2.48 -11.30
C ILE A 173 2.76 1.20 -10.80
N ASN A 174 1.47 1.11 -11.01
CA ASN A 174 0.67 -0.06 -10.77
C ASN A 174 0.74 -0.98 -12.01
N GLU A 175 1.77 -1.83 -12.10
CA GLU A 175 2.00 -2.82 -13.16
C GLU A 175 1.10 -4.04 -13.04
#